data_a76206bf77d952ec22023658be75260a
#
_entry.id   a76206bf77d952ec22023658be75260a
#
_cell.length_a   1.000
_cell.length_b   1.000
_cell.length_c   1.000
_cell.angle_alpha   90.00
_cell.angle_beta   90.00
_cell.angle_gamma   90.00
#
_symmetry.space_group_name_H-M   'P 1'
#
loop_
_entity.id
_entity.type
_entity.pdbx_description
1 polymer ?
#
loop_
_entity_poly.entity_id
_entity_poly.type
_entity_poly.pdbx_seq_one_letter_code
_entity_poly.pdbx_strand_id
1 'polypeptide(L)'
;MKKKEILFSLFVMLFLPFHVKAASYEVITYSVDVSLHENRTADIQEEYNVYFVDNMSSFTRKLDDKLTTIRPNGTKRVTNLNISNVKVLLNDKSVDYTVDSGKIISNAEHHRDTVDKYTISYTYDYGKDTGIGLDEIFLNLINGTIDANISSIQFKIQLPKEVDASKISFRYKNSWNNNDVEYQVNENVITGFLNS
;
A
#
# COMPACT_ATOMS: atom_id res chain seq x y z
N MET A 1 9.97 57.61 9.64
CA MET A 1 10.84 56.75 8.80
C MET A 1 10.95 55.29 9.25
N LYS A 2 10.13 54.77 10.16
CA LYS A 2 10.25 53.35 10.65
C LYS A 2 9.29 52.33 10.00
N LYS A 3 8.30 52.78 9.21
CA LYS A 3 7.31 51.85 8.59
C LYS A 3 7.76 51.21 7.26
N LYS A 4 8.78 51.71 6.60
CA LYS A 4 9.29 51.16 5.33
C LYS A 4 10.22 49.96 5.50
N GLU A 5 10.97 49.92 6.60
CA GLU A 5 11.91 48.81 6.86
C GLU A 5 11.25 47.50 7.25
N ILE A 6 10.06 47.58 7.93
CA ILE A 6 9.29 46.40 8.32
C ILE A 6 8.63 45.72 7.09
N LEU A 7 8.27 46.51 6.08
CA LEU A 7 7.67 45.98 4.85
C LEU A 7 8.70 45.23 3.98
N PHE A 8 9.93 45.67 3.98
CA PHE A 8 11.02 45.01 3.22
C PHE A 8 11.45 43.68 3.87
N SER A 9 11.48 43.62 5.20
CA SER A 9 11.79 42.40 5.94
C SER A 9 10.72 41.34 5.79
N LEU A 10 9.46 41.71 5.69
CA LEU A 10 8.32 40.78 5.48
C LEU A 10 8.32 40.21 4.04
N PHE A 11 8.76 41.00 3.06
CA PHE A 11 8.81 40.59 1.66
C PHE A 11 9.95 39.58 1.37
N VAL A 12 11.06 39.68 2.08
CA VAL A 12 12.19 38.72 1.97
C VAL A 12 11.81 37.34 2.58
N MET A 13 10.96 37.31 3.59
CA MET A 13 10.52 36.06 4.24
C MET A 13 9.56 35.23 3.38
N LEU A 14 8.90 35.85 2.39
CA LEU A 14 7.96 35.18 1.45
C LEU A 14 8.68 34.42 0.31
N PHE A 15 9.98 34.58 0.15
CA PHE A 15 10.78 33.94 -0.89
C PHE A 15 11.74 32.86 -0.36
N LEU A 16 11.55 32.35 0.85
CA LEU A 16 12.26 31.15 1.27
C LEU A 16 11.78 29.99 0.41
N PRO A 17 12.66 29.38 -0.41
CA PRO A 17 12.26 28.22 -1.20
C PRO A 17 11.91 27.11 -0.21
N PHE A 18 10.64 26.74 -0.17
CA PHE A 18 10.24 25.49 0.44
C PHE A 18 10.87 24.38 -0.41
N HIS A 19 11.92 23.78 0.09
CA HIS A 19 12.49 22.58 -0.51
C HIS A 19 11.51 21.44 -0.24
N VAL A 20 10.56 21.26 -1.15
CA VAL A 20 9.79 20.00 -1.21
C VAL A 20 10.82 18.95 -1.61
N LYS A 21 11.18 18.07 -0.68
CA LYS A 21 12.06 16.95 -0.97
C LYS A 21 11.31 16.07 -1.97
N ALA A 22 11.74 16.07 -3.22
CA ALA A 22 11.22 15.15 -4.21
C ALA A 22 11.46 13.71 -3.73
N ALA A 23 10.54 12.81 -3.98
CA ALA A 23 10.75 11.40 -3.69
C ALA A 23 11.96 10.90 -4.48
N SER A 24 12.82 10.11 -3.86
CA SER A 24 14.02 9.55 -4.51
C SER A 24 13.67 8.42 -5.48
N TYR A 25 12.40 7.99 -5.52
CA TYR A 25 11.88 6.99 -6.44
C TYR A 25 10.37 7.20 -6.67
N GLU A 26 9.87 6.61 -7.74
CA GLU A 26 8.45 6.58 -8.11
C GLU A 26 8.02 5.13 -8.36
N VAL A 27 6.80 4.77 -8.00
CA VAL A 27 6.21 3.47 -8.32
C VAL A 27 5.37 3.62 -9.58
N ILE A 28 5.91 3.12 -10.71
CA ILE A 28 5.24 3.21 -12.01
C ILE A 28 3.98 2.33 -12.01
N THR A 29 4.12 1.09 -11.56
CA THR A 29 3.00 0.15 -11.40
C THR A 29 3.11 -0.58 -10.07
N TYR A 30 1.97 -0.80 -9.47
CA TYR A 30 1.81 -1.64 -8.29
C TYR A 30 0.74 -2.68 -8.59
N SER A 31 1.07 -3.95 -8.41
CA SER A 31 0.08 -5.01 -8.42
C SER A 31 0.08 -5.78 -7.12
N VAL A 32 -1.09 -6.25 -6.71
CA VAL A 32 -1.24 -7.04 -5.51
C VAL A 32 -2.19 -8.22 -5.75
N ASP A 33 -1.67 -9.41 -5.49
CA ASP A 33 -2.42 -10.65 -5.47
C ASP A 33 -2.65 -11.08 -4.03
N VAL A 34 -3.90 -11.34 -3.68
CA VAL A 34 -4.32 -11.76 -2.35
C VAL A 34 -5.06 -13.08 -2.45
N SER A 35 -4.58 -14.11 -1.77
CA SER A 35 -5.29 -15.38 -1.60
C SER A 35 -5.76 -15.52 -0.16
N LEU A 36 -7.08 -15.42 0.04
CA LEU A 36 -7.71 -15.57 1.35
C LEU A 36 -8.05 -17.03 1.62
N HIS A 37 -7.80 -17.46 2.84
CA HIS A 37 -8.07 -18.83 3.31
C HIS A 37 -9.18 -18.86 4.39
N GLU A 38 -9.88 -20.00 4.52
CA GLU A 38 -10.94 -20.19 5.52
C GLU A 38 -10.45 -20.04 6.96
N ASN A 39 -9.17 -20.36 7.21
CA ASN A 39 -8.51 -20.21 8.51
C ASN A 39 -8.18 -18.74 8.87
N ARG A 40 -8.66 -17.77 8.06
CA ARG A 40 -8.42 -16.32 8.24
C ARG A 40 -6.98 -15.88 8.05
N THR A 41 -6.21 -16.61 7.29
CA THR A 41 -4.94 -16.12 6.76
C THR A 41 -5.11 -15.59 5.34
N ALA A 42 -4.22 -14.73 4.93
CA ALA A 42 -4.12 -14.26 3.55
C ALA A 42 -2.65 -14.35 3.09
N ASP A 43 -2.41 -15.06 2.00
CA ASP A 43 -1.14 -14.97 1.30
C ASP A 43 -1.20 -13.80 0.34
N ILE A 44 -0.21 -12.91 0.44
CA ILE A 44 -0.15 -11.67 -0.32
C ILE A 44 1.14 -11.63 -1.09
N GLN A 45 1.04 -11.27 -2.36
CA GLN A 45 2.17 -10.95 -3.21
C GLN A 45 1.99 -9.55 -3.78
N GLU A 46 2.91 -8.68 -3.47
CA GLU A 46 2.99 -7.32 -4.01
C GLU A 46 4.11 -7.28 -5.06
N GLU A 47 3.83 -6.66 -6.20
CA GLU A 47 4.83 -6.43 -7.25
C GLU A 47 4.90 -4.93 -7.56
N TYR A 48 6.11 -4.39 -7.60
CA TYR A 48 6.40 -2.99 -7.85
C TYR A 48 7.35 -2.84 -9.03
N ASN A 49 7.01 -2.02 -9.99
CA ASN A 49 7.98 -1.46 -10.91
C ASN A 49 8.37 -0.07 -10.41
N VAL A 50 9.59 0.06 -9.94
CA VAL A 50 10.13 1.25 -9.26
C VAL A 50 11.13 1.95 -10.14
N TYR A 51 10.86 3.20 -10.50
CA TYR A 51 11.81 4.09 -11.17
C TYR A 51 12.61 4.88 -10.12
N PHE A 52 13.91 4.75 -10.13
CA PHE A 52 14.80 5.45 -9.21
C PHE A 52 15.27 6.78 -9.80
N VAL A 53 14.86 7.87 -9.17
CA VAL A 53 15.25 9.24 -9.54
C VAL A 53 16.67 9.55 -9.08
N ASP A 54 17.09 8.94 -7.97
CA ASP A 54 18.42 9.07 -7.37
C ASP A 54 19.06 7.69 -7.12
N ASN A 55 20.39 7.67 -6.89
CA ASN A 55 21.04 6.46 -6.39
C ASN A 55 20.57 6.17 -4.97
N MET A 56 20.20 4.92 -4.71
CA MET A 56 19.76 4.45 -3.40
C MET A 56 20.46 3.15 -3.02
N SER A 57 20.72 2.97 -1.73
CA SER A 57 21.33 1.75 -1.18
C SER A 57 20.31 0.75 -0.61
N SER A 58 19.03 1.08 -0.66
CA SER A 58 17.97 0.21 -0.13
C SER A 58 16.60 0.62 -0.66
N PHE A 59 15.69 -0.35 -0.69
CA PHE A 59 14.25 -0.10 -0.87
C PHE A 59 13.53 -0.53 0.41
N THR A 60 12.59 0.29 0.88
CA THR A 60 11.86 0.04 2.11
C THR A 60 10.37 -0.09 1.85
N ARG A 61 9.78 -1.17 2.35
CA ARG A 61 8.33 -1.38 2.39
C ARG A 61 7.88 -1.52 3.84
N LYS A 62 6.99 -0.65 4.29
CA LYS A 62 6.39 -0.75 5.63
C LYS A 62 5.02 -1.37 5.53
N LEU A 63 4.81 -2.47 6.23
CA LEU A 63 3.51 -3.13 6.41
C LEU A 63 2.91 -2.72 7.76
N ASP A 64 1.60 -2.53 7.81
CA ASP A 64 0.91 -2.28 9.07
C ASP A 64 0.68 -3.60 9.83
N ASP A 65 0.90 -3.59 11.12
CA ASP A 65 0.56 -4.67 12.04
C ASP A 65 -0.87 -4.56 12.58
N LYS A 66 -1.59 -3.50 12.16
CA LYS A 66 -2.98 -3.24 12.56
C LYS A 66 -3.78 -2.70 11.39
N LEU A 67 -4.93 -3.31 11.17
CA LEU A 67 -5.92 -2.83 10.22
C LEU A 67 -7.02 -2.08 10.98
N THR A 68 -7.15 -0.79 10.73
CA THR A 68 -8.26 0.01 11.23
C THR A 68 -9.30 0.19 10.15
N THR A 69 -10.47 -0.37 10.33
CA THR A 69 -11.58 -0.29 9.38
C THR A 69 -12.69 0.59 9.93
N ILE A 70 -13.23 1.44 9.08
CA ILE A 70 -14.47 2.18 9.34
C ILE A 70 -15.51 1.59 8.40
N ARG A 71 -16.52 0.94 8.96
CA ARG A 71 -17.63 0.34 8.19
C ARG A 71 -18.51 1.41 7.54
N PRO A 72 -19.34 1.07 6.54
CA PRO A 72 -20.28 2.03 5.93
C PRO A 72 -21.24 2.69 6.95
N ASN A 73 -21.58 2.00 8.03
CA ASN A 73 -22.40 2.53 9.13
C ASN A 73 -21.63 3.41 10.14
N GLY A 74 -20.34 3.71 9.88
CA GLY A 74 -19.49 4.53 10.73
C GLY A 74 -18.83 3.79 11.90
N THR A 75 -19.14 2.51 12.15
CA THR A 75 -18.48 1.77 13.24
C THR A 75 -17.03 1.47 12.91
N LYS A 76 -16.16 1.64 13.92
CA LYS A 76 -14.72 1.40 13.80
C LYS A 76 -14.37 0.01 14.33
N ARG A 77 -13.56 -0.72 13.58
CA ARG A 77 -12.96 -2.00 14.01
C ARG A 77 -11.44 -1.91 13.88
N VAL A 78 -10.73 -2.46 14.84
CA VAL A 78 -9.27 -2.63 14.79
C VAL A 78 -8.98 -4.14 14.81
N THR A 79 -8.20 -4.60 13.85
CA THR A 79 -7.72 -5.98 13.73
C THR A 79 -6.20 -5.97 13.83
N ASN A 80 -5.62 -6.73 14.74
CA ASN A 80 -4.18 -6.95 14.77
C ASN A 80 -3.83 -7.97 13.68
N LEU A 81 -2.73 -7.72 12.98
CA LEU A 81 -2.23 -8.55 11.89
C LEU A 81 -0.89 -9.13 12.30
N ASN A 82 -0.74 -10.45 12.24
CA ASN A 82 0.55 -11.08 12.38
C ASN A 82 1.15 -11.32 10.99
N ILE A 83 2.39 -10.85 10.79
CA ILE A 83 3.11 -10.96 9.52
C ILE A 83 4.08 -12.13 9.63
N SER A 84 4.07 -13.01 8.63
CA SER A 84 4.97 -14.16 8.53
C SER A 84 5.33 -14.47 7.08
N ASN A 85 6.25 -15.43 6.87
CA ASN A 85 6.63 -15.96 5.56
C ASN A 85 7.09 -14.88 4.55
N VAL A 86 7.74 -13.83 5.04
CA VAL A 86 8.24 -12.75 4.17
C VAL A 86 9.28 -13.28 3.21
N LYS A 87 9.17 -12.88 1.94
CA LYS A 87 10.18 -13.11 0.88
C LYS A 87 10.30 -11.85 0.04
N VAL A 88 11.51 -11.53 -0.39
CA VAL A 88 11.79 -10.38 -1.25
C VAL A 88 12.62 -10.83 -2.44
N LEU A 89 12.13 -10.48 -3.64
CA LEU A 89 12.87 -10.66 -4.88
C LEU A 89 13.09 -9.28 -5.52
N LEU A 90 14.25 -9.12 -6.11
CA LEU A 90 14.63 -7.99 -6.95
C LEU A 90 14.96 -8.53 -8.35
N ASN A 91 14.21 -8.08 -9.37
CA ASN A 91 14.36 -8.55 -10.75
C ASN A 91 14.33 -10.10 -10.83
N ASP A 92 13.35 -10.69 -10.13
CA ASP A 92 13.09 -12.15 -10.02
C ASP A 92 14.20 -12.95 -9.33
N LYS A 93 15.15 -12.28 -8.67
CA LYS A 93 16.23 -12.93 -7.91
C LYS A 93 16.08 -12.62 -6.42
N SER A 94 16.41 -13.60 -5.58
CA SER A 94 16.47 -13.38 -4.14
C SER A 94 17.46 -12.27 -3.80
N VAL A 95 17.09 -11.38 -2.92
CA VAL A 95 17.92 -10.28 -2.42
C VAL A 95 17.96 -10.33 -0.89
N ASP A 96 19.05 -9.86 -0.32
CA ASP A 96 19.18 -9.74 1.14
C ASP A 96 18.23 -8.66 1.67
N TYR A 97 17.52 -8.99 2.73
CA TYR A 97 16.60 -8.07 3.39
C TYR A 97 16.56 -8.29 4.90
N THR A 98 16.09 -7.28 5.61
CA THR A 98 15.78 -7.35 7.03
C THR A 98 14.32 -7.02 7.27
N VAL A 99 13.75 -7.59 8.34
CA VAL A 99 12.38 -7.27 8.79
C VAL A 99 12.47 -6.80 10.24
N ASP A 100 12.02 -5.57 10.46
CA ASP A 100 11.95 -4.97 11.78
C ASP A 100 10.63 -4.20 11.94
N SER A 101 9.83 -4.60 12.93
CA SER A 101 8.57 -3.92 13.28
C SER A 101 7.65 -3.66 12.09
N GLY A 102 7.48 -4.64 11.20
CA GLY A 102 6.70 -4.53 9.96
C GLY A 102 7.41 -3.78 8.83
N LYS A 103 8.64 -3.31 9.04
CA LYS A 103 9.45 -2.67 8.01
C LYS A 103 10.34 -3.70 7.33
N ILE A 104 10.14 -3.90 6.05
CA ILE A 104 10.97 -4.75 5.18
C ILE A 104 11.96 -3.82 4.47
N ILE A 105 13.25 -4.07 4.65
CA ILE A 105 14.32 -3.27 4.06
C ILE A 105 15.15 -4.22 3.18
N SER A 106 15.10 -4.00 1.87
CA SER A 106 15.98 -4.67 0.92
C SER A 106 17.30 -3.90 0.84
N ASN A 107 18.42 -4.58 1.05
CA ASN A 107 19.77 -3.99 1.03
C ASN A 107 20.38 -4.16 -0.37
N ALA A 108 19.79 -3.52 -1.37
CA ALA A 108 20.28 -3.53 -2.74
C ALA A 108 20.61 -2.11 -3.20
N GLU A 109 21.69 -1.99 -3.97
CA GLU A 109 22.05 -0.74 -4.61
C GLU A 109 21.20 -0.52 -5.85
N HIS A 110 20.66 0.70 -6.00
CA HIS A 110 19.89 1.16 -7.14
C HIS A 110 20.58 2.35 -7.77
N HIS A 111 20.58 2.37 -9.07
CA HIS A 111 21.18 3.45 -9.82
C HIS A 111 20.11 4.43 -10.30
N ARG A 112 20.49 5.69 -10.34
CA ARG A 112 19.66 6.73 -10.96
C ARG A 112 19.26 6.35 -12.38
N ASP A 113 18.06 6.75 -12.77
CA ASP A 113 17.47 6.53 -14.10
C ASP A 113 17.31 5.04 -14.47
N THR A 114 17.16 4.15 -13.47
CA THR A 114 16.86 2.73 -13.67
C THR A 114 15.46 2.37 -13.18
N VAL A 115 14.93 1.29 -13.75
CA VAL A 115 13.68 0.66 -13.29
C VAL A 115 14.00 -0.72 -12.76
N ASP A 116 13.61 -0.98 -11.52
CA ASP A 116 13.74 -2.29 -10.89
C ASP A 116 12.36 -2.86 -10.53
N LYS A 117 12.23 -4.18 -10.65
CA LYS A 117 11.03 -4.91 -10.23
C LYS A 117 11.25 -5.56 -8.87
N TYR A 118 10.47 -5.13 -7.88
CA TYR A 118 10.36 -5.80 -6.59
C TYR A 118 9.17 -6.72 -6.54
N THR A 119 9.34 -7.94 -6.03
CA THR A 119 8.25 -8.82 -5.64
C THR A 119 8.40 -9.14 -4.15
N ILE A 120 7.40 -8.75 -3.36
CA ILE A 120 7.37 -8.95 -1.92
C ILE A 120 6.18 -9.85 -1.59
N SER A 121 6.46 -11.02 -1.02
CA SER A 121 5.41 -11.96 -0.60
C SER A 121 5.42 -12.12 0.91
N TYR A 122 4.25 -12.24 1.51
CA TYR A 122 4.08 -12.45 2.95
C TYR A 122 2.70 -13.04 3.26
N THR A 123 2.53 -13.55 4.47
CA THR A 123 1.26 -14.04 4.98
C THR A 123 0.80 -13.15 6.12
N TYR A 124 -0.47 -12.67 6.04
CA TYR A 124 -1.19 -12.09 7.17
C TYR A 124 -2.04 -13.13 7.87
N ASP A 125 -1.99 -13.16 9.20
CA ASP A 125 -2.97 -13.82 10.05
C ASP A 125 -3.84 -12.76 10.74
N TYR A 126 -5.14 -12.79 10.44
CA TYR A 126 -6.15 -11.87 10.99
C TYR A 126 -6.66 -12.29 12.37
N GLY A 127 -6.13 -13.37 12.92
CA GLY A 127 -6.53 -13.91 14.21
C GLY A 127 -7.98 -14.43 14.25
N LYS A 128 -8.50 -14.60 15.46
CA LYS A 128 -9.85 -15.16 15.66
C LYS A 128 -10.93 -14.17 15.22
N ASP A 129 -12.00 -14.72 14.64
CA ASP A 129 -13.21 -13.94 14.40
C ASP A 129 -13.93 -13.61 15.71
N THR A 130 -14.17 -12.33 15.93
CA THR A 130 -14.94 -11.83 17.06
C THR A 130 -16.31 -11.31 16.62
N GLY A 131 -16.65 -11.47 15.33
CA GLY A 131 -17.94 -11.09 14.77
C GLY A 131 -19.02 -12.14 15.09
N ILE A 132 -20.22 -11.69 15.43
CA ILE A 132 -21.37 -12.57 15.65
C ILE A 132 -22.26 -12.49 14.40
N GLY A 133 -22.36 -13.61 13.67
CA GLY A 133 -23.36 -13.80 12.61
C GLY A 133 -23.06 -13.20 11.24
N LEU A 134 -21.88 -12.63 11.01
CA LEU A 134 -21.43 -12.11 9.71
C LEU A 134 -19.96 -12.43 9.48
N ASP A 135 -19.65 -13.06 8.36
CA ASP A 135 -18.28 -13.20 7.85
C ASP A 135 -17.92 -11.91 7.11
N GLU A 136 -17.19 -11.02 7.76
CA GLU A 136 -16.67 -9.80 7.14
C GLU A 136 -15.16 -9.92 6.93
N ILE A 137 -14.71 -9.63 5.72
CA ILE A 137 -13.29 -9.53 5.38
C ILE A 137 -13.01 -8.08 4.97
N PHE A 138 -12.03 -7.48 5.63
CA PHE A 138 -11.52 -6.18 5.28
C PHE A 138 -10.08 -6.33 4.84
N LEU A 139 -9.81 -5.91 3.62
CA LEU A 139 -8.47 -5.88 3.03
C LEU A 139 -8.06 -4.44 2.78
N ASN A 140 -6.85 -4.11 3.14
CA ASN A 140 -6.20 -2.91 2.67
C ASN A 140 -5.23 -3.32 1.56
N LEU A 141 -5.57 -3.02 0.30
CA LEU A 141 -4.75 -3.43 -0.86
C LEU A 141 -3.41 -2.70 -0.90
N ILE A 142 -3.33 -1.49 -0.34
CA ILE A 142 -2.07 -0.78 -0.09
C ILE A 142 -1.90 -0.72 1.42
N ASN A 143 -1.47 -1.82 2.02
CA ASN A 143 -1.27 -1.87 3.47
C ASN A 143 0.03 -1.18 3.86
N GLY A 144 -0.03 -0.28 4.84
CA GLY A 144 1.12 0.46 5.33
C GLY A 144 1.47 1.67 4.47
N THR A 145 2.76 2.03 4.44
CA THR A 145 3.24 3.24 3.76
C THR A 145 4.18 2.88 2.63
N ILE A 146 3.92 3.45 1.47
CA ILE A 146 4.84 3.57 0.33
C ILE A 146 5.18 5.04 0.23
N ASP A 147 6.45 5.38 0.38
CA ASP A 147 6.91 6.78 0.43
C ASP A 147 7.18 7.32 -0.98
N ALA A 148 6.24 7.06 -1.89
CA ALA A 148 6.27 7.45 -3.29
C ALA A 148 4.87 7.53 -3.88
N ASN A 149 4.74 8.25 -4.99
CA ASN A 149 3.53 8.22 -5.81
C ASN A 149 3.41 6.87 -6.52
N ILE A 150 2.19 6.35 -6.59
CA ILE A 150 1.86 5.14 -7.34
C ILE A 150 0.98 5.58 -8.52
N SER A 151 1.42 5.36 -9.75
CA SER A 151 0.68 5.81 -10.94
C SER A 151 -0.45 4.88 -11.32
N SER A 152 -0.31 3.58 -11.07
CA SER A 152 -1.31 2.56 -11.43
C SER A 152 -1.31 1.44 -10.41
N ILE A 153 -2.50 0.99 -10.02
CA ILE A 153 -2.72 -0.11 -9.08
C ILE A 153 -3.56 -1.16 -9.78
N GLN A 154 -3.08 -2.41 -9.76
CA GLN A 154 -3.83 -3.58 -10.18
C GLN A 154 -4.00 -4.51 -9.00
N PHE A 155 -5.13 -5.21 -8.91
CA PHE A 155 -5.33 -6.17 -7.84
C PHE A 155 -6.08 -7.41 -8.31
N LYS A 156 -5.76 -8.53 -7.65
CA LYS A 156 -6.50 -9.77 -7.74
C LYS A 156 -6.72 -10.31 -6.33
N ILE A 157 -7.97 -10.65 -6.01
CA ILE A 157 -8.35 -11.21 -4.72
C ILE A 157 -9.03 -12.54 -4.97
N GLN A 158 -8.43 -13.60 -4.49
CA GLN A 158 -9.01 -14.94 -4.46
C GLN A 158 -9.67 -15.16 -3.10
N LEU A 159 -10.98 -15.35 -3.08
CA LEU A 159 -11.75 -15.65 -1.89
C LEU A 159 -11.83 -17.16 -1.66
N PRO A 160 -12.02 -17.65 -0.43
CA PRO A 160 -12.17 -19.08 -0.15
C PRO A 160 -13.48 -19.67 -0.68
N LYS A 161 -14.46 -18.84 -0.99
CA LYS A 161 -15.76 -19.20 -1.56
C LYS A 161 -16.34 -18.07 -2.41
N GLU A 162 -17.31 -18.37 -3.24
CA GLU A 162 -18.03 -17.38 -4.03
C GLU A 162 -18.67 -16.30 -3.15
N VAL A 163 -18.73 -15.10 -3.67
CA VAL A 163 -19.32 -13.94 -3.01
C VAL A 163 -20.31 -13.24 -3.94
N ASP A 164 -21.41 -12.77 -3.37
CA ASP A 164 -22.35 -11.91 -4.06
C ASP A 164 -21.69 -10.53 -4.31
N ALA A 165 -21.55 -10.15 -5.58
CA ALA A 165 -20.95 -8.89 -5.98
C ALA A 165 -21.62 -7.66 -5.33
N SER A 166 -22.91 -7.73 -5.01
CA SER A 166 -23.63 -6.64 -4.32
C SER A 166 -23.16 -6.39 -2.89
N LYS A 167 -22.39 -7.32 -2.32
CA LYS A 167 -21.83 -7.24 -0.96
C LYS A 167 -20.39 -6.78 -0.95
N ILE A 168 -19.80 -6.51 -2.13
CA ILE A 168 -18.46 -5.97 -2.27
C ILE A 168 -18.53 -4.45 -2.21
N SER A 169 -17.69 -3.85 -1.38
CA SER A 169 -17.57 -2.40 -1.27
C SER A 169 -16.12 -1.99 -1.22
N PHE A 170 -15.76 -0.98 -2.01
CA PHE A 170 -14.44 -0.38 -2.01
C PHE A 170 -14.45 0.96 -1.28
N ARG A 171 -13.35 1.26 -0.59
CA ARG A 171 -13.10 2.55 0.02
C ARG A 171 -11.85 3.16 -0.58
N TYR A 172 -12.01 4.29 -1.23
CA TYR A 172 -10.93 5.05 -1.83
C TYR A 172 -11.00 6.52 -1.37
N LYS A 173 -9.87 7.13 -1.08
CA LYS A 173 -9.77 8.53 -0.60
C LYS A 173 -10.78 8.88 0.51
N ASN A 174 -10.92 7.96 1.50
CA ASN A 174 -11.85 8.10 2.63
C ASN A 174 -13.36 8.07 2.28
N SER A 175 -13.73 7.73 1.06
CA SER A 175 -15.11 7.54 0.62
C SER A 175 -15.41 6.09 0.31
N TRP A 176 -16.62 5.62 0.66
CA TRP A 176 -17.18 4.35 0.20
C TRP A 176 -17.84 4.59 -1.16
N ASN A 177 -17.11 4.33 -2.25
CA ASN A 177 -17.61 4.53 -3.60
C ASN A 177 -17.00 3.50 -4.56
N ASN A 178 -17.83 2.58 -5.05
CA ASN A 178 -17.38 1.57 -6.00
C ASN A 178 -17.10 2.14 -7.40
N ASN A 179 -17.60 3.34 -7.72
CA ASN A 179 -17.40 3.95 -9.03
C ASN A 179 -15.97 4.45 -9.28
N ASP A 180 -15.17 4.59 -8.19
CA ASP A 180 -13.78 5.03 -8.29
C ASP A 180 -12.83 3.86 -8.59
N VAL A 181 -13.33 2.61 -8.59
CA VAL A 181 -12.55 1.40 -8.79
C VAL A 181 -13.18 0.58 -9.90
N GLU A 182 -12.44 0.31 -10.96
CA GLU A 182 -12.87 -0.61 -11.99
C GLU A 182 -12.58 -2.04 -11.54
N TYR A 183 -13.62 -2.88 -11.44
CA TYR A 183 -13.46 -4.26 -11.00
C TYR A 183 -14.44 -5.22 -11.67
N GLN A 184 -14.08 -6.49 -11.67
CA GLN A 184 -14.89 -7.62 -12.11
C GLN A 184 -14.87 -8.73 -11.07
N VAL A 185 -15.99 -9.44 -10.97
CA VAL A 185 -16.13 -10.61 -10.10
C VAL A 185 -16.44 -11.82 -10.98
N ASN A 186 -15.60 -12.84 -10.86
CA ASN A 186 -15.79 -14.12 -11.54
C ASN A 186 -15.68 -15.23 -10.48
N GLU A 187 -16.82 -15.83 -10.13
CA GLU A 187 -16.94 -16.82 -9.05
C GLU A 187 -16.40 -16.25 -7.72
N ASN A 188 -15.25 -16.74 -7.27
CA ASN A 188 -14.60 -16.33 -6.05
C ASN A 188 -13.33 -15.46 -6.30
N VAL A 189 -13.18 -14.95 -7.51
CA VAL A 189 -12.06 -14.07 -7.89
C VAL A 189 -12.55 -12.68 -8.18
N ILE A 190 -11.96 -11.69 -7.54
CA ILE A 190 -12.18 -10.28 -7.80
C ILE A 190 -10.89 -9.72 -8.42
N THR A 191 -10.99 -9.12 -9.60
CA THR A 191 -9.89 -8.41 -10.25
C THR A 191 -10.28 -6.97 -10.50
N GLY A 192 -9.32 -6.08 -10.46
CA GLY A 192 -9.61 -4.69 -10.76
C GLY A 192 -8.36 -3.83 -10.86
N PHE A 193 -8.60 -2.57 -11.20
CA PHE A 193 -7.54 -1.59 -11.29
C PHE A 193 -8.01 -0.19 -10.89
N LEU A 194 -7.04 0.65 -10.55
CA LEU A 194 -7.21 2.05 -10.18
C LEU A 194 -6.06 2.85 -10.78
N ASN A 195 -6.39 3.92 -11.48
CA ASN A 195 -5.43 4.96 -11.86
C ASN A 195 -5.49 6.07 -10.82
N SER A 196 -4.34 6.45 -10.26
CA SER A 196 -4.23 7.47 -9.20
C SER A 196 -3.94 8.86 -9.77
#